data_6712d017d7b2498c2bde7df2b341a872
#
_entry.id   6712d017d7b2498c2bde7df2b341a872
#
_cell.length_a   1.000
_cell.length_b   1.000
_cell.length_c   1.000
_cell.angle_alpha   90.00
_cell.angle_beta   90.00
_cell.angle_gamma   90.00
#
_symmetry.space_group_name_H-M   'P 1'
#
loop_
_entity.id
_entity.type
_entity.pdbx_description
1 polymer ?
#
loop_
_entity_poly.entity_id
_entity_poly.type
_entity_poly.pdbx_seq_one_letter_code
_entity_poly.pdbx_strand_id
1 'polypeptide(L)'
;MAGQFWRGATTFGLPDARYENGQSWKGATTFGLPDARYENGKIWKGATTFGLPDARYESGKIWRGATTFGLPDARYENGQIWLGATTFGLPDARYDSDDDGAAACAFLLLF
;
A
#
# COMPACT_ATOMS: atom_id res chain seq x y z
N MET A 1 11.86 -1.51 -7.30
CA MET A 1 12.55 -1.46 -6.00
C MET A 1 11.80 -2.27 -4.96
N ALA A 2 12.56 -2.89 -4.08
CA ALA A 2 11.96 -3.65 -3.00
C ALA A 2 11.75 -2.75 -1.80
N GLY A 3 10.68 -2.97 -1.05
CA GLY A 3 10.40 -2.18 0.13
C GLY A 3 9.74 -3.02 1.21
N GLN A 4 9.69 -2.45 2.40
CA GLN A 4 9.11 -3.11 3.57
C GLN A 4 8.07 -2.19 4.18
N PHE A 5 7.06 -2.81 4.77
CA PHE A 5 5.91 -2.10 5.33
C PHE A 5 5.65 -2.62 6.73
N TRP A 6 5.44 -1.71 7.68
CA TRP A 6 5.15 -2.04 9.08
C TRP A 6 3.86 -1.36 9.48
N ARG A 7 2.99 -2.07 10.15
CA ARG A 7 1.81 -1.45 10.74
C ARG A 7 2.26 -0.71 11.99
N GLY A 8 1.59 0.40 12.28
CA GLY A 8 1.92 1.19 13.46
C GLY A 8 2.89 2.30 13.14
N ALA A 9 3.37 2.97 14.17
CA ALA A 9 4.18 4.17 14.01
C ALA A 9 5.69 3.94 14.00
N THR A 10 6.14 2.69 14.00
CA THR A 10 7.57 2.40 14.01
C THR A 10 7.95 1.39 12.93
N THR A 11 9.24 1.32 12.66
CA THR A 11 9.75 0.37 11.68
C THR A 11 10.59 -0.69 12.41
N PHE A 12 10.19 -1.04 13.59
CA PHE A 12 10.92 -1.98 14.41
C PHE A 12 10.44 -3.42 14.20
N GLY A 13 11.40 -4.34 14.11
CA GLY A 13 11.09 -5.74 13.95
C GLY A 13 10.88 -6.14 12.50
N LEU A 14 10.34 -7.33 12.29
CA LEU A 14 10.08 -7.83 10.96
C LEU A 14 8.92 -7.06 10.33
N PRO A 15 8.99 -6.81 9.04
CA PRO A 15 7.90 -6.09 8.37
C PRO A 15 6.63 -6.91 8.32
N ASP A 16 5.50 -6.23 8.24
CA ASP A 16 4.20 -6.89 8.09
C ASP A 16 3.89 -7.19 6.64
N ALA A 17 4.59 -6.54 5.72
CA ALA A 17 4.43 -6.81 4.29
C ALA A 17 5.68 -6.39 3.54
N ARG A 18 5.84 -6.94 2.35
CA ARG A 18 6.94 -6.57 1.48
C ARG A 18 6.40 -6.32 0.08
N TYR A 19 7.12 -5.51 -0.68
CA TYR A 19 6.70 -5.21 -2.04
C TYR A 19 7.91 -5.04 -2.94
N GLU A 20 7.73 -5.40 -4.21
CA GLU A 20 8.80 -5.37 -5.17
C GLU A 20 8.24 -5.49 -6.59
N ASN A 21 8.68 -4.58 -7.49
CA ASN A 21 8.34 -4.69 -8.91
C ASN A 21 6.86 -4.91 -9.22
N GLY A 22 5.99 -4.12 -8.59
CA GLY A 22 4.58 -4.19 -8.89
C GLY A 22 3.83 -5.31 -8.17
N GLN A 23 4.49 -5.96 -7.22
CA GLN A 23 3.89 -7.07 -6.47
C GLN A 23 4.02 -6.82 -4.98
N SER A 24 3.05 -7.25 -4.21
CA SER A 24 3.06 -7.09 -2.76
C SER A 24 2.71 -8.40 -2.09
N TRP A 25 3.39 -8.71 -1.00
CA TRP A 25 3.18 -9.93 -0.24
C TRP A 25 2.94 -9.56 1.22
N LYS A 26 1.99 -10.22 1.86
CA LYS A 26 1.83 -10.09 3.30
C LYS A 26 2.96 -10.87 3.96
N GLY A 27 3.46 -10.35 5.07
CA GLY A 27 4.53 -11.02 5.79
C GLY A 27 5.89 -10.49 5.42
N ALA A 28 6.93 -11.16 5.91
CA ALA A 28 8.30 -10.68 5.81
C ALA A 28 9.07 -11.17 4.60
N THR A 29 8.45 -11.89 3.68
CA THR A 29 9.14 -12.42 2.52
C THR A 29 8.43 -12.09 1.22
N THR A 30 9.14 -12.24 0.12
CA THR A 30 8.56 -12.03 -1.21
C THR A 30 8.50 -13.36 -1.94
N PHE A 31 8.19 -14.41 -1.21
CA PHE A 31 8.15 -15.76 -1.76
C PHE A 31 6.75 -16.17 -2.17
N GLY A 32 6.65 -16.83 -3.32
CA GLY A 32 5.39 -17.33 -3.81
C GLY A 32 4.62 -16.29 -4.61
N LEU A 33 3.36 -16.56 -4.87
CA LEU A 33 2.52 -15.63 -5.61
C LEU A 33 2.21 -14.41 -4.75
N PRO A 34 2.15 -13.24 -5.35
CA PRO A 34 1.86 -12.04 -4.58
C PRO A 34 0.42 -12.01 -4.09
N ASP A 35 0.19 -11.28 -3.02
CA ASP A 35 -1.15 -11.08 -2.48
C ASP A 35 -1.84 -9.92 -3.17
N ALA A 36 -1.07 -9.05 -3.84
CA ALA A 36 -1.63 -7.96 -4.62
C ALA A 36 -0.65 -7.54 -5.70
N ARG A 37 -1.18 -6.92 -6.75
CA ARG A 37 -0.37 -6.32 -7.80
C ARG A 37 -0.71 -4.84 -7.89
N TYR A 38 0.25 -4.02 -8.28
CA TYR A 38 0.00 -2.60 -8.47
C TYR A 38 0.72 -2.10 -9.72
N GLU A 39 0.06 -1.19 -10.41
CA GLU A 39 0.58 -0.71 -11.67
C GLU A 39 -0.16 0.57 -12.07
N ASN A 40 0.60 1.64 -12.38
CA ASN A 40 0.02 2.87 -12.90
C ASN A 40 -1.18 3.40 -12.12
N GLY A 41 -1.06 3.45 -10.80
CA GLY A 41 -2.10 4.00 -9.97
C GLY A 41 -3.24 3.07 -9.65
N LYS A 42 -3.12 1.80 -10.00
CA LYS A 42 -4.18 0.80 -9.77
C LYS A 42 -3.64 -0.34 -8.93
N ILE A 43 -4.48 -0.89 -8.08
CA ILE A 43 -4.13 -2.01 -7.22
C ILE A 43 -5.16 -3.10 -7.38
N TRP A 44 -4.70 -4.34 -7.59
CA TRP A 44 -5.57 -5.51 -7.69
C TRP A 44 -5.19 -6.50 -6.60
N LYS A 45 -6.17 -7.08 -5.93
CA LYS A 45 -5.89 -8.17 -5.02
C LYS A 45 -5.58 -9.40 -5.84
N GLY A 46 -4.64 -10.20 -5.36
CA GLY A 46 -4.29 -11.43 -6.04
C GLY A 46 -3.10 -11.25 -6.96
N ALA A 47 -2.86 -12.25 -7.79
CA ALA A 47 -1.64 -12.32 -8.59
C ALA A 47 -1.77 -11.78 -10.00
N THR A 48 -2.91 -11.20 -10.36
CA THR A 48 -3.11 -10.70 -11.72
C THR A 48 -3.55 -9.24 -11.72
N THR A 49 -3.45 -8.62 -12.88
CA THR A 49 -3.89 -7.24 -13.06
C THR A 49 -5.07 -7.20 -14.03
N PHE A 50 -5.93 -8.21 -13.94
CA PHE A 50 -7.05 -8.34 -14.86
C PHE A 50 -8.33 -7.72 -14.28
N GLY A 51 -9.05 -7.01 -15.13
CA GLY A 51 -10.33 -6.44 -14.73
C GLY A 51 -10.18 -5.07 -14.07
N LEU A 52 -11.24 -4.62 -13.42
CA LEU A 52 -11.21 -3.34 -12.73
C LEU A 52 -10.38 -3.46 -11.46
N PRO A 53 -9.63 -2.42 -11.12
CA PRO A 53 -8.80 -2.48 -9.91
C PRO A 53 -9.65 -2.47 -8.65
N ASP A 54 -9.08 -3.01 -7.59
CA ASP A 54 -9.75 -3.02 -6.28
C ASP A 54 -9.49 -1.72 -5.52
N ALA A 55 -8.47 -0.97 -5.94
CA ALA A 55 -8.14 0.31 -5.33
C ALA A 55 -7.33 1.15 -6.30
N ARG A 56 -7.29 2.45 -6.05
CA ARG A 56 -6.48 3.38 -6.85
C ARG A 56 -5.60 4.19 -5.93
N TYR A 57 -4.45 4.63 -6.44
CA TYR A 57 -3.58 5.52 -5.68
C TYR A 57 -3.02 6.60 -6.61
N GLU A 58 -2.83 7.78 -6.05
CA GLU A 58 -2.35 8.92 -6.84
C GLU A 58 -1.87 10.02 -5.90
N SER A 59 -0.65 10.51 -6.13
CA SER A 59 -0.13 11.67 -5.41
C SER A 59 -0.32 11.63 -3.89
N GLY A 60 0.00 10.49 -3.29
CA GLY A 60 -0.07 10.38 -1.85
C GLY A 60 -1.44 10.05 -1.29
N LYS A 61 -2.38 9.68 -2.13
CA LYS A 61 -3.75 9.35 -1.72
C LYS A 61 -4.13 7.96 -2.22
N ILE A 62 -4.95 7.28 -1.44
CA ILE A 62 -5.42 5.94 -1.80
C ILE A 62 -6.93 5.92 -1.68
N TRP A 63 -7.61 5.40 -2.70
CA TRP A 63 -9.06 5.23 -2.71
C TRP A 63 -9.39 3.77 -2.92
N ARG A 64 -10.36 3.27 -2.18
CA ARG A 64 -10.87 1.94 -2.46
C ARG A 64 -11.74 2.01 -3.70
N GLY A 65 -11.72 0.95 -4.50
CA GLY A 65 -12.54 0.90 -5.70
C GLY A 65 -11.79 1.37 -6.92
N ALA A 66 -12.52 1.52 -8.03
CA ALA A 66 -11.91 1.77 -9.33
C ALA A 66 -11.78 3.24 -9.70
N THR A 67 -12.12 4.15 -8.80
CA THR A 67 -12.05 5.59 -9.12
C THR A 67 -11.29 6.36 -8.07
N THR A 68 -10.90 7.58 -8.42
CA THR A 68 -10.21 8.47 -7.50
C THR A 68 -11.12 9.65 -7.17
N PHE A 69 -12.40 9.39 -7.08
CA PHE A 69 -13.39 10.42 -6.82
C PHE A 69 -13.68 10.59 -5.33
N GLY A 70 -13.77 11.83 -4.89
CA GLY A 70 -14.09 12.11 -3.51
C GLY A 70 -12.85 12.13 -2.62
N LEU A 71 -13.08 12.12 -1.32
CA LEU A 71 -11.98 12.13 -0.36
C LEU A 71 -11.29 10.76 -0.34
N PRO A 72 -9.98 10.76 -0.19
CA PRO A 72 -9.26 9.50 -0.16
C PRO A 72 -9.54 8.71 1.12
N ASP A 73 -9.37 7.41 1.04
CA ASP A 73 -9.55 6.54 2.19
C ASP A 73 -8.29 6.46 3.03
N ALA A 74 -7.15 6.85 2.45
CA ALA A 74 -5.89 6.90 3.19
C ALA A 74 -4.94 7.87 2.49
N ARG A 75 -3.95 8.36 3.24
CA ARG A 75 -2.90 9.21 2.69
C ARG A 75 -1.54 8.62 3.03
N TYR A 76 -0.56 8.85 2.17
CA TYR A 76 0.80 8.42 2.43
C TYR A 76 1.80 9.51 2.03
N GLU A 77 2.85 9.62 2.83
CA GLU A 77 3.81 10.70 2.63
C GLU A 77 5.07 10.39 3.43
N ASN A 78 6.24 10.51 2.77
CA ASN A 78 7.53 10.40 3.47
C ASN A 78 7.67 9.21 4.40
N GLY A 79 7.27 8.04 3.93
CA GLY A 79 7.44 6.82 4.71
C GLY A 79 6.36 6.59 5.75
N GLN A 80 5.29 7.36 5.74
CA GLN A 80 4.21 7.24 6.71
C GLN A 80 2.86 7.15 6.01
N ILE A 81 1.94 6.40 6.60
CA ILE A 81 0.60 6.24 6.04
C ILE A 81 -0.44 6.48 7.13
N TRP A 82 -1.46 7.27 6.80
CA TRP A 82 -2.57 7.57 7.71
C TRP A 82 -3.87 7.13 7.05
N LEU A 83 -4.72 6.47 7.80
CA LEU A 83 -6.07 6.16 7.32
C LEU A 83 -6.88 7.46 7.34
N GLY A 84 -7.73 7.63 6.34
CA GLY A 84 -8.54 8.83 6.25
C GLY A 84 -7.93 9.87 5.33
N ALA A 85 -8.50 11.06 5.31
CA ALA A 85 -8.13 12.10 4.37
C ALA A 85 -7.08 13.09 4.86
N THR A 86 -6.51 12.87 6.03
CA THR A 86 -5.52 13.79 6.59
C THR A 86 -4.26 13.06 7.00
N THR A 87 -3.20 13.83 7.20
CA THR A 87 -1.92 13.29 7.64
C THR A 87 -1.60 13.80 9.05
N PHE A 88 -2.62 13.87 9.88
CA PHE A 88 -2.49 14.40 11.22
C PHE A 88 -2.31 13.30 12.26
N GLY A 89 -1.40 13.53 13.20
CA GLY A 89 -1.17 12.59 14.29
C GLY A 89 -0.17 11.52 13.93
N LEU A 90 -0.13 10.48 14.75
CA LEU A 90 0.80 9.37 14.50
C LEU A 90 0.30 8.55 13.31
N PRO A 91 1.21 8.07 12.50
CA PRO A 91 0.81 7.29 11.33
C PRO A 91 0.27 5.92 11.73
N ASP A 92 -0.57 5.37 10.88
CA ASP A 92 -1.12 4.04 11.08
C ASP A 92 -0.17 2.96 10.55
N ALA A 93 0.79 3.36 9.72
CA ALA A 93 1.79 2.44 9.19
C ALA A 93 3.01 3.21 8.69
N ARG A 94 4.12 2.49 8.54
CA ARG A 94 5.36 3.06 8.01
C ARG A 94 5.91 2.17 6.89
N TYR A 95 6.65 2.77 5.99
CA TYR A 95 7.29 2.03 4.90
C TYR A 95 8.66 2.66 4.62
N ASP A 96 9.55 1.91 4.00
CA ASP A 96 10.93 2.36 3.84
C ASP A 96 11.41 2.61 2.40
N SER A 97 10.51 2.53 1.44
CA SER A 97 10.97 2.67 0.06
C SER A 97 9.83 3.15 -0.83
N ASP A 98 9.86 2.77 -2.08
CA ASP A 98 8.88 3.05 -3.12
C ASP A 98 7.43 3.30 -2.63
N ASP A 99 6.92 4.50 -2.87
CA ASP A 99 5.58 4.91 -2.44
C ASP A 99 4.47 4.07 -3.05
N ASP A 100 4.65 3.65 -4.31
CA ASP A 100 3.61 2.90 -5.00
C ASP A 100 3.37 1.54 -4.34
N GLY A 101 4.45 0.86 -3.99
CA GLY A 101 4.32 -0.43 -3.32
C GLY A 101 3.72 -0.29 -1.94
N ALA A 102 4.03 0.81 -1.26
CA ALA A 102 3.48 1.07 0.06
C ALA A 102 1.97 1.22 -0.02
N ALA A 103 1.47 1.86 -1.07
CA ALA A 103 0.03 2.01 -1.26
C ALA A 103 -0.65 0.65 -1.38
N ALA A 104 -0.02 -0.27 -2.11
CA ALA A 104 -0.58 -1.62 -2.28
C ALA A 104 -0.60 -2.37 -0.95
N CYS A 105 0.47 -2.25 -0.16
CA CYS A 105 0.52 -2.89 1.14
C CYS A 105 -0.51 -2.29 2.10
N ALA A 106 -0.72 -0.98 2.03
CA ALA A 106 -1.71 -0.33 2.85
C ALA A 106 -3.09 -0.86 2.52
N PHE A 107 -3.38 -1.04 1.23
CA PHE A 107 -4.65 -1.59 0.82
C PHE A 107 -4.84 -3.00 1.38
N LEU A 108 -3.79 -3.81 1.32
CA LEU A 108 -3.87 -5.19 1.82
C LEU A 108 -4.09 -5.28 3.33
N LEU A 109 -3.41 -4.43 4.08
CA LEU A 109 -3.36 -4.58 5.53
C LEU A 109 -4.24 -3.63 6.33
N LEU A 110 -4.52 -2.45 5.80
CA LEU A 110 -5.24 -1.44 6.55
C LEU A 110 -6.70 -1.25 6.14
N PHE A 111 -7.06 -1.70 4.96
CA PHE A 111 -8.41 -1.49 4.43
C PHE A 111 -9.31 -2.69 4.64
#